data_857bef6504fdff63efb1ed6617faafad
#
_entry.id   857bef6504fdff63efb1ed6617faafad
#
_cell.length_a   1.000
_cell.length_b   1.000
_cell.length_c   1.000
_cell.angle_alpha   90.00
_cell.angle_beta   90.00
_cell.angle_gamma   90.00
#
_symmetry.space_group_name_H-M   'P 1'
#
loop_
_entity.id
_entity.type
_entity.pdbx_description
1 polymer ?
#
loop_
_entity_poly.entity_id
_entity_poly.type
_entity_poly.pdbx_seq_one_letter_code
_entity_poly.pdbx_strand_id
1 'polypeptide(L)'
;MHLIELIEKNSIVAVDLETTGLNCGKDYIIEMGAVRIEGWKVIRTQEGGTVIEGANLTENFTTFVSCLVKLPQSIVNLTGIRDEDLDSAPAIDVALKQFKAFIGNDIIVGHNIEFDYGFLNEHGRRCGISFGNRRLDTVAIARTIYRNKIKNYSLPSLASMLGIEYVPHRALNDAYATAKLFTELALRDDAAHCKY
;
A
#
# COMPACT_ATOMS: atom_id res chain seq x y z
N MET A 1 -8.57 3.55 19.49
CA MET A 1 -9.19 2.56 18.59
C MET A 1 -8.08 1.64 18.17
N HIS A 2 -8.20 0.37 18.53
CA HIS A 2 -7.19 -0.63 18.18
C HIS A 2 -7.26 -0.96 16.69
N LEU A 3 -6.10 -1.27 16.10
CA LEU A 3 -6.03 -1.62 14.67
C LEU A 3 -6.92 -2.84 14.35
N ILE A 4 -7.00 -3.81 15.25
CA ILE A 4 -7.87 -4.98 15.12
C ILE A 4 -9.34 -4.59 14.99
N GLU A 5 -9.84 -3.69 15.84
CA GLU A 5 -11.24 -3.22 15.75
C GLU A 5 -11.53 -2.46 14.45
N LEU A 6 -10.51 -1.77 13.92
CA LEU A 6 -10.62 -1.08 12.64
C LEU A 6 -10.78 -2.07 11.50
N ILE A 7 -9.96 -3.14 11.52
CA ILE A 7 -9.97 -4.22 10.53
C ILE A 7 -11.29 -4.97 10.54
N GLU A 8 -11.82 -5.32 11.72
CA GLU A 8 -13.09 -6.04 11.86
C GLU A 8 -14.30 -5.31 11.26
N LYS A 9 -14.23 -3.97 11.22
CA LYS A 9 -15.37 -3.11 10.85
C LYS A 9 -15.28 -2.50 9.46
N ASN A 10 -14.13 -2.63 8.78
CA ASN A 10 -13.89 -1.91 7.53
C ASN A 10 -13.19 -2.80 6.51
N SER A 11 -13.48 -2.56 5.23
CA SER A 11 -12.64 -3.02 4.13
C SER A 11 -11.39 -2.15 4.03
N ILE A 12 -10.25 -2.77 3.80
CA ILE A 12 -8.94 -2.12 3.72
C ILE A 12 -8.26 -2.54 2.43
N VAL A 13 -7.68 -1.58 1.73
CA VAL A 13 -6.93 -1.81 0.50
C VAL A 13 -5.50 -1.29 0.67
N ALA A 14 -4.52 -2.18 0.56
CA ALA A 14 -3.13 -1.79 0.48
C ALA A 14 -2.82 -1.26 -0.91
N VAL A 15 -2.12 -0.14 -0.99
CA VAL A 15 -1.81 0.56 -2.25
C VAL A 15 -0.34 0.92 -2.32
N ASP A 16 0.17 0.96 -3.54
CA ASP A 16 1.51 1.42 -3.86
C ASP A 16 1.57 1.94 -5.30
N LEU A 17 2.46 2.89 -5.59
CA LEU A 17 2.64 3.50 -6.90
C LEU A 17 4.12 3.50 -7.30
N GLU A 18 4.41 3.17 -8.56
CA GLU A 18 5.70 3.51 -9.17
C GLU A 18 5.57 4.82 -9.96
N THR A 19 6.59 5.65 -9.86
CA THR A 19 6.58 7.01 -10.44
C THR A 19 7.89 7.35 -11.14
N THR A 20 7.88 8.37 -12.01
CA THR A 20 9.10 8.85 -12.68
C THR A 20 10.04 9.63 -11.78
N GLY A 21 9.60 9.96 -10.55
CA GLY A 21 10.36 10.74 -9.58
C GLY A 21 9.55 11.03 -8.32
N LEU A 22 10.00 11.98 -7.50
CA LEU A 22 9.47 12.19 -6.16
C LEU A 22 8.49 13.37 -6.03
N ASN A 23 8.26 14.14 -7.08
CA ASN A 23 7.47 15.36 -7.05
C ASN A 23 6.15 15.19 -7.80
N CYS A 24 5.05 14.99 -7.09
CA CYS A 24 3.73 14.77 -7.69
C CYS A 24 3.24 15.91 -8.62
N GLY A 25 3.79 17.12 -8.48
CA GLY A 25 3.48 18.25 -9.36
C GLY A 25 4.22 18.21 -10.71
N LYS A 26 5.29 17.41 -10.83
CA LYS A 26 6.19 17.35 -12.00
C LYS A 26 6.34 15.96 -12.57
N ASP A 27 6.30 14.95 -11.71
CA ASP A 27 6.54 13.56 -12.07
C ASP A 27 5.23 12.83 -12.37
N TYR A 28 5.32 11.67 -12.99
CA TYR A 28 4.19 10.90 -13.49
C TYR A 28 4.09 9.56 -12.78
N ILE A 29 2.86 9.07 -12.60
CA ILE A 29 2.59 7.69 -12.20
C ILE A 29 2.82 6.80 -13.41
N ILE A 30 3.57 5.70 -13.24
CA ILE A 30 3.87 4.73 -14.30
C ILE A 30 3.36 3.32 -14.00
N GLU A 31 3.13 2.97 -12.73
CA GLU A 31 2.44 1.75 -12.34
C GLU A 31 1.57 2.02 -11.11
N MET A 32 0.42 1.36 -11.01
CA MET A 32 -0.45 1.37 -9.85
C MET A 32 -0.69 -0.05 -9.39
N GLY A 33 -0.52 -0.31 -8.10
CA GLY A 33 -0.81 -1.58 -7.46
C GLY A 33 -1.76 -1.41 -6.28
N ALA A 34 -2.70 -2.33 -6.14
CA ALA A 34 -3.56 -2.38 -4.97
C ALA A 34 -3.95 -3.82 -4.63
N VAL A 35 -4.08 -4.11 -3.35
CA VAL A 35 -4.46 -5.42 -2.82
C VAL A 35 -5.52 -5.22 -1.75
N ARG A 36 -6.69 -5.82 -1.94
CA ARG A 36 -7.76 -5.81 -0.96
C ARG A 36 -7.49 -6.84 0.13
N ILE A 37 -7.66 -6.42 1.36
CA ILE A 37 -7.51 -7.26 2.53
C ILE A 37 -8.90 -7.62 3.03
N GLU A 38 -9.32 -8.86 2.81
CA GLU A 38 -10.67 -9.35 3.13
C GLU A 38 -10.64 -10.60 4.01
N GLY A 39 -11.83 -10.96 4.51
CA GLY A 39 -12.04 -12.24 5.20
C GLY A 39 -11.33 -12.35 6.53
N TRP A 40 -11.02 -11.24 7.15
CA TRP A 40 -10.43 -11.22 8.48
C TRP A 40 -11.34 -11.90 9.49
N LYS A 41 -10.83 -12.94 10.12
CA LYS A 41 -11.45 -13.52 11.28
C LYS A 41 -10.51 -13.37 12.47
N VAL A 42 -10.84 -12.45 13.34
CA VAL A 42 -10.10 -12.26 14.58
C VAL A 42 -10.60 -13.30 15.59
N ILE A 43 -9.71 -14.20 15.97
CA ILE A 43 -9.96 -15.22 16.98
C ILE A 43 -9.19 -14.86 18.25
N ARG A 44 -9.92 -14.64 19.34
CA ARG A 44 -9.32 -14.45 20.67
C ARG A 44 -9.15 -15.81 21.31
N THR A 45 -7.92 -16.18 21.63
CA THR A 45 -7.63 -17.46 22.29
C THR A 45 -7.96 -17.40 23.78
N GLN A 46 -8.21 -18.58 24.38
CA GLN A 46 -8.48 -18.67 25.83
C GLN A 46 -7.31 -18.22 26.69
N GLU A 47 -6.08 -18.21 26.13
CA GLU A 47 -4.86 -17.75 26.80
C GLU A 47 -4.64 -16.24 26.68
N GLY A 48 -5.62 -15.49 26.14
CA GLY A 48 -5.56 -14.03 25.95
C GLY A 48 -4.78 -13.60 24.71
N GLY A 49 -4.44 -14.50 23.81
CA GLY A 49 -3.81 -14.21 22.52
C GLY A 49 -4.85 -13.85 21.45
N THR A 50 -4.38 -13.20 20.38
CA THR A 50 -5.18 -12.91 19.19
C THR A 50 -4.53 -13.55 17.98
N VAL A 51 -5.36 -14.22 17.18
CA VAL A 51 -4.97 -14.80 15.89
C VAL A 51 -5.86 -14.19 14.82
N ILE A 52 -5.26 -13.81 13.71
CA ILE A 52 -5.98 -13.42 12.50
C ILE A 52 -6.00 -14.62 11.56
N GLU A 53 -7.18 -15.15 11.29
CA GLU A 53 -7.38 -16.18 10.28
C GLU A 53 -8.05 -15.58 9.05
N GLY A 54 -7.78 -16.17 7.88
CA GLY A 54 -8.53 -15.93 6.66
C GLY A 54 -8.29 -14.57 6.01
N ALA A 55 -7.20 -13.87 6.32
CA ALA A 55 -6.81 -12.69 5.55
C ALA A 55 -6.57 -13.10 4.09
N ASN A 56 -7.58 -12.96 3.26
CA ASN A 56 -7.49 -13.24 1.84
C ASN A 56 -6.95 -12.01 1.11
N LEU A 57 -5.85 -12.19 0.40
CA LEU A 57 -5.22 -11.17 -0.46
C LEU A 57 -5.46 -11.56 -1.95
N THR A 58 -6.66 -12.02 -2.27
CA THR A 58 -6.98 -12.56 -3.59
C THR A 58 -7.44 -11.51 -4.58
N GLU A 59 -8.15 -10.48 -4.09
CA GLU A 59 -8.52 -9.36 -4.94
C GLU A 59 -7.37 -8.37 -5.07
N ASN A 60 -6.91 -8.17 -6.28
CA ASN A 60 -5.84 -7.22 -6.57
C ASN A 60 -6.13 -6.43 -7.84
N PHE A 61 -5.47 -5.30 -7.93
CA PHE A 61 -5.47 -4.43 -9.10
C PHE A 61 -4.02 -4.11 -9.45
N THR A 62 -3.69 -4.19 -10.73
CA THR A 62 -2.42 -3.68 -11.24
C THR A 62 -2.61 -3.13 -12.63
N THR A 63 -1.97 -2.01 -12.92
CA THR A 63 -1.91 -1.45 -14.27
C THR A 63 -0.67 -0.60 -14.44
N PHE A 64 -0.04 -0.69 -15.59
CA PHE A 64 0.86 0.37 -16.04
C PHE A 64 0.06 1.61 -16.43
N VAL A 65 0.73 2.74 -16.52
CA VAL A 65 0.15 4.01 -16.94
C VAL A 65 1.00 4.60 -18.05
N SER A 66 0.38 4.95 -19.16
CA SER A 66 1.08 5.58 -20.28
C SER A 66 1.72 6.89 -19.85
N CYS A 67 3.00 7.04 -20.18
CA CYS A 67 3.79 8.21 -19.84
C CYS A 67 4.32 8.88 -21.12
N LEU A 68 4.14 10.20 -21.20
CA LEU A 68 4.55 10.98 -22.38
C LEU A 68 6.04 11.38 -22.36
N VAL A 69 6.73 11.10 -21.27
CA VAL A 69 8.14 11.41 -21.11
C VAL A 69 8.96 10.14 -21.03
N LYS A 70 10.18 10.20 -21.56
CA LYS A 70 11.13 9.09 -21.46
C LYS A 70 11.47 8.82 -19.99
N LEU A 71 11.47 7.55 -19.59
CA LEU A 71 11.78 7.17 -18.23
C LEU A 71 13.25 7.51 -17.88
N PRO A 72 13.48 8.14 -16.70
CA PRO A 72 14.84 8.30 -16.18
C PRO A 72 15.51 6.93 -16.00
N GLN A 73 16.79 6.82 -16.38
CA GLN A 73 17.54 5.57 -16.26
C GLN A 73 17.57 5.04 -14.81
N SER A 74 17.57 5.93 -13.83
CA SER A 74 17.48 5.54 -12.40
C SER A 74 16.19 4.82 -12.06
N ILE A 75 15.05 5.22 -12.66
CA ILE A 75 13.76 4.59 -12.48
C ILE A 75 13.72 3.22 -13.18
N VAL A 76 14.23 3.16 -14.43
CA VAL A 76 14.35 1.87 -15.13
C VAL A 76 15.20 0.88 -14.35
N ASN A 77 16.33 1.32 -13.79
CA ASN A 77 17.20 0.47 -12.97
C ASN A 77 16.56 0.03 -11.65
N LEU A 78 15.69 0.87 -11.07
CA LEU A 78 15.02 0.60 -9.79
C LEU A 78 13.86 -0.35 -9.96
N THR A 79 12.95 -0.06 -10.90
CA THR A 79 11.65 -0.75 -11.06
C THR A 79 11.69 -1.87 -12.09
N GLY A 80 12.66 -1.83 -13.01
CA GLY A 80 12.72 -2.68 -14.20
C GLY A 80 11.72 -2.30 -15.29
N ILE A 81 10.86 -1.29 -15.05
CA ILE A 81 9.88 -0.80 -16.04
C ILE A 81 10.61 -0.04 -17.14
N ARG A 82 10.26 -0.30 -18.39
CA ARG A 82 10.83 0.33 -19.59
C ARG A 82 9.79 1.13 -20.33
N ASP A 83 10.24 2.03 -21.20
CA ASP A 83 9.33 2.83 -22.03
C ASP A 83 8.38 1.94 -22.85
N GLU A 84 8.87 0.79 -23.37
CA GLU A 84 8.08 -0.15 -24.17
C GLU A 84 6.92 -0.79 -23.36
N ASP A 85 7.06 -0.95 -22.05
CA ASP A 85 6.03 -1.49 -21.18
C ASP A 85 4.84 -0.52 -21.05
N LEU A 86 5.07 0.77 -21.28
CA LEU A 86 4.10 1.84 -21.14
C LEU A 86 3.40 2.20 -22.47
N ASP A 87 3.91 1.75 -23.63
CA ASP A 87 3.39 2.12 -24.95
C ASP A 87 1.93 1.77 -25.16
N SER A 88 1.48 0.60 -24.63
CA SER A 88 0.11 0.14 -24.72
C SER A 88 -0.71 0.34 -23.44
N ALA A 89 -0.11 0.98 -22.43
CA ALA A 89 -0.76 1.21 -21.16
C ALA A 89 -1.89 2.26 -21.27
N PRO A 90 -2.92 2.19 -20.43
CA PRO A 90 -3.98 3.19 -20.41
C PRO A 90 -3.47 4.58 -20.05
N ALA A 91 -4.12 5.61 -20.60
CA ALA A 91 -3.88 6.98 -20.18
C ALA A 91 -4.22 7.17 -18.69
N ILE A 92 -3.60 8.17 -18.06
CA ILE A 92 -3.70 8.42 -16.61
C ILE A 92 -5.16 8.57 -16.13
N ASP A 93 -6.02 9.23 -16.89
CA ASP A 93 -7.44 9.41 -16.51
C ASP A 93 -8.22 8.08 -16.50
N VAL A 94 -7.90 7.17 -17.42
CA VAL A 94 -8.49 5.82 -17.49
C VAL A 94 -7.99 4.98 -16.32
N ALA A 95 -6.66 4.96 -16.10
CA ALA A 95 -6.05 4.22 -15.00
C ALA A 95 -6.57 4.67 -13.64
N LEU A 96 -6.67 5.98 -13.40
CA LEU A 96 -7.20 6.55 -12.16
C LEU A 96 -8.68 6.21 -11.93
N LYS A 97 -9.51 6.19 -12.99
CA LYS A 97 -10.92 5.77 -12.89
C LYS A 97 -11.04 4.30 -12.48
N GLN A 98 -10.23 3.44 -13.10
CA GLN A 98 -10.19 2.00 -12.77
C GLN A 98 -9.69 1.78 -11.34
N PHE A 99 -8.59 2.45 -10.96
CA PHE A 99 -8.05 2.41 -9.61
C PHE A 99 -9.06 2.89 -8.56
N LYS A 100 -9.73 4.03 -8.83
CA LYS A 100 -10.79 4.56 -7.96
C LYS A 100 -11.97 3.61 -7.84
N ALA A 101 -12.36 2.94 -8.92
CA ALA A 101 -13.43 1.94 -8.88
C ALA A 101 -13.02 0.73 -8.01
N PHE A 102 -11.75 0.31 -8.09
CA PHE A 102 -11.23 -0.79 -7.27
C PHE A 102 -11.19 -0.44 -5.78
N ILE A 103 -10.58 0.70 -5.39
CA ILE A 103 -10.46 1.08 -3.97
C ILE A 103 -11.77 1.58 -3.37
N GLY A 104 -12.73 2.01 -4.17
CA GLY A 104 -14.03 2.52 -3.69
C GLY A 104 -13.90 3.60 -2.62
N ASN A 105 -14.61 3.42 -1.51
CA ASN A 105 -14.55 4.25 -0.32
C ASN A 105 -13.81 3.59 0.85
N ASP A 106 -13.12 2.49 0.59
CA ASP A 106 -12.40 1.74 1.61
C ASP A 106 -11.28 2.54 2.24
N ILE A 107 -10.81 2.08 3.39
CA ILE A 107 -9.60 2.63 4.00
C ILE A 107 -8.41 2.16 3.16
N ILE A 108 -7.57 3.08 2.74
CA ILE A 108 -6.32 2.72 2.07
C ILE A 108 -5.17 2.69 3.07
N VAL A 109 -4.29 1.70 2.92
CA VAL A 109 -3.05 1.60 3.68
C VAL A 109 -1.87 1.58 2.73
N GLY A 110 -0.82 2.34 3.05
CA GLY A 110 0.41 2.38 2.27
C GLY A 110 1.64 2.40 3.18
N HIS A 111 2.80 2.24 2.58
CA HIS A 111 4.07 2.40 3.28
C HIS A 111 4.66 3.78 2.96
N ASN A 112 4.47 4.75 3.88
CA ASN A 112 4.63 6.18 3.61
C ASN A 112 3.53 6.72 2.67
N ILE A 113 2.29 6.39 2.98
CA ILE A 113 1.09 6.60 2.15
C ILE A 113 0.91 8.04 1.64
N GLU A 114 1.42 9.03 2.34
CA GLU A 114 1.29 10.43 1.91
C GLU A 114 2.01 10.71 0.60
N PHE A 115 3.03 9.93 0.25
CA PHE A 115 3.68 9.98 -1.05
C PHE A 115 2.71 9.56 -2.16
N ASP A 116 2.16 8.35 -2.07
CA ASP A 116 1.22 7.80 -3.07
C ASP A 116 -0.04 8.65 -3.16
N TYR A 117 -0.58 9.04 -2.02
CA TYR A 117 -1.76 9.87 -1.96
C TYR A 117 -1.54 11.26 -2.57
N GLY A 118 -0.35 11.83 -2.42
CA GLY A 118 0.03 13.08 -3.07
C GLY A 118 -0.06 12.98 -4.60
N PHE A 119 0.45 11.88 -5.17
CA PHE A 119 0.33 11.59 -6.61
C PHE A 119 -1.11 11.33 -7.03
N LEU A 120 -1.84 10.48 -6.32
CA LEU A 120 -3.26 10.21 -6.61
C LEU A 120 -4.09 11.49 -6.59
N ASN A 121 -3.87 12.34 -5.60
CA ASN A 121 -4.63 13.58 -5.43
C ASN A 121 -4.29 14.61 -6.51
N GLU A 122 -3.01 14.81 -6.82
CA GLU A 122 -2.61 15.80 -7.84
C GLU A 122 -3.02 15.36 -9.25
N HIS A 123 -2.75 14.12 -9.63
CA HIS A 123 -3.16 13.61 -10.94
C HIS A 123 -4.68 13.47 -11.03
N GLY A 124 -5.35 13.05 -9.95
CA GLY A 124 -6.81 13.00 -9.86
C GLY A 124 -7.44 14.38 -10.08
N ARG A 125 -6.91 15.41 -9.40
CA ARG A 125 -7.39 16.80 -9.57
C ARG A 125 -7.30 17.26 -11.03
N ARG A 126 -6.21 16.93 -11.73
CA ARG A 126 -6.05 17.26 -13.16
C ARG A 126 -7.05 16.53 -14.05
N CYS A 127 -7.50 15.33 -13.64
CA CYS A 127 -8.48 14.51 -14.36
C CYS A 127 -9.92 14.65 -13.86
N GLY A 128 -10.19 15.54 -12.90
CA GLY A 128 -11.52 15.71 -12.30
C GLY A 128 -11.96 14.54 -11.42
N ILE A 129 -11.01 13.77 -10.89
CA ILE A 129 -11.23 12.62 -10.00
C ILE A 129 -10.78 12.98 -8.59
N SER A 130 -11.64 12.74 -7.59
CA SER A 130 -11.34 13.01 -6.18
C SER A 130 -11.09 11.72 -5.41
N PHE A 131 -10.03 11.72 -4.59
CA PHE A 131 -9.70 10.67 -3.64
C PHE A 131 -9.92 11.17 -2.22
N GLY A 132 -10.97 10.67 -1.54
CA GLY A 132 -11.34 11.05 -0.17
C GLY A 132 -11.17 9.94 0.85
N ASN A 133 -10.44 8.87 0.50
CA ASN A 133 -10.26 7.69 1.34
C ASN A 133 -9.52 8.03 2.64
N ARG A 134 -9.96 7.41 3.76
CA ARG A 134 -9.16 7.41 4.99
C ARG A 134 -7.85 6.68 4.73
N ARG A 135 -6.77 7.17 5.34
CA ARG A 135 -5.43 6.62 5.12
C ARG A 135 -4.82 6.08 6.39
N LEU A 136 -4.08 4.99 6.26
CA LEU A 136 -3.24 4.41 7.30
C LEU A 136 -1.81 4.29 6.77
N ASP A 137 -0.85 4.64 7.60
CA ASP A 137 0.58 4.58 7.24
C ASP A 137 1.28 3.52 8.07
N THR A 138 1.77 2.46 7.40
CA THR A 138 2.50 1.38 8.08
C THR A 138 3.82 1.86 8.72
N VAL A 139 4.46 2.92 8.20
CA VAL A 139 5.64 3.53 8.85
C VAL A 139 5.27 4.14 10.18
N ALA A 140 4.19 4.93 10.23
CA ALA A 140 3.71 5.56 11.47
C ALA A 140 3.29 4.51 12.50
N ILE A 141 2.55 3.49 12.06
CA ILE A 141 2.13 2.37 12.90
C ILE A 141 3.35 1.63 13.46
N ALA A 142 4.31 1.25 12.61
CA ALA A 142 5.51 0.55 13.03
C ALA A 142 6.36 1.37 14.02
N ARG A 143 6.49 2.68 13.80
CA ARG A 143 7.18 3.57 14.74
C ARG A 143 6.51 3.58 16.12
N THR A 144 5.19 3.57 16.17
CA THR A 144 4.43 3.51 17.42
C THR A 144 4.65 2.19 18.14
N ILE A 145 4.55 1.07 17.44
CA ILE A 145 4.70 -0.28 18.02
C ILE A 145 6.13 -0.53 18.49
N TYR A 146 7.12 -0.22 17.66
CA TYR A 146 8.52 -0.52 17.95
C TYR A 146 9.25 0.57 18.77
N ARG A 147 8.64 1.75 18.96
CA ARG A 147 9.13 2.82 19.85
C ARG A 147 10.63 3.08 19.71
N ASN A 148 11.12 3.28 18.49
CA ASN A 148 12.52 3.48 18.15
C ASN A 148 13.49 2.31 18.50
N LYS A 149 12.97 1.11 18.73
CA LYS A 149 13.79 -0.09 18.95
C LYS A 149 14.48 -0.62 17.69
N ILE A 150 14.05 -0.14 16.52
CA ILE A 150 14.62 -0.49 15.22
C ILE A 150 15.16 0.77 14.53
N LYS A 151 16.22 0.60 13.72
CA LYS A 151 16.91 1.72 13.08
C LYS A 151 16.33 2.11 11.73
N ASN A 152 15.70 1.16 11.03
CA ASN A 152 15.19 1.35 9.69
C ASN A 152 13.74 0.89 9.57
N TYR A 153 12.89 1.78 9.07
CA TYR A 153 11.45 1.57 8.89
C TYR A 153 11.06 1.46 7.41
N SER A 154 12.01 1.22 6.49
CA SER A 154 11.69 0.95 5.10
C SER A 154 10.93 -0.36 4.94
N LEU A 155 10.09 -0.47 3.90
CA LEU A 155 9.32 -1.67 3.63
C LEU A 155 10.20 -2.94 3.54
N PRO A 156 11.34 -2.93 2.80
CA PRO A 156 12.23 -4.09 2.78
C PRO A 156 12.77 -4.47 4.16
N SER A 157 13.11 -3.49 5.00
CA SER A 157 13.65 -3.77 6.34
C SER A 157 12.61 -4.37 7.27
N LEU A 158 11.38 -3.84 7.27
CA LEU A 158 10.29 -4.36 8.08
C LEU A 158 9.83 -5.72 7.56
N ALA A 159 9.73 -5.90 6.24
CA ALA A 159 9.39 -7.18 5.62
C ALA A 159 10.40 -8.27 6.01
N SER A 160 11.70 -8.00 5.86
CA SER A 160 12.76 -8.94 6.27
C SER A 160 12.68 -9.30 7.75
N MET A 161 12.47 -8.32 8.62
CA MET A 161 12.34 -8.52 10.07
C MET A 161 11.15 -9.43 10.43
N LEU A 162 10.08 -9.39 9.63
CA LEU A 162 8.85 -10.13 9.87
C LEU A 162 8.70 -11.39 9.01
N GLY A 163 9.74 -11.75 8.25
CA GLY A 163 9.74 -12.94 7.39
C GLY A 163 8.79 -12.83 6.19
N ILE A 164 8.51 -11.61 5.73
CA ILE A 164 7.68 -11.34 4.54
C ILE A 164 8.59 -11.34 3.32
N GLU A 165 8.48 -12.38 2.50
CA GLU A 165 9.20 -12.47 1.22
C GLU A 165 8.43 -11.75 0.12
N TYR A 166 9.12 -10.92 -0.66
CA TYR A 166 8.59 -10.26 -1.85
C TYR A 166 9.73 -9.70 -2.72
N VAL A 167 9.40 -9.33 -3.95
CA VAL A 167 10.31 -8.65 -4.88
C VAL A 167 9.94 -7.17 -4.90
N PRO A 168 10.80 -6.27 -4.41
CA PRO A 168 10.49 -4.85 -4.30
C PRO A 168 10.46 -4.14 -5.66
N HIS A 169 9.94 -2.90 -5.65
CA HIS A 169 9.90 -1.98 -6.79
C HIS A 169 9.01 -2.45 -7.94
N ARG A 170 7.89 -3.05 -7.60
CA ARG A 170 6.75 -3.28 -8.46
C ARG A 170 5.51 -3.00 -7.63
N ALA A 171 4.68 -2.08 -8.08
CA ALA A 171 3.57 -1.55 -7.29
C ALA A 171 2.66 -2.65 -6.68
N LEU A 172 2.34 -3.70 -7.44
CA LEU A 172 1.55 -4.80 -6.90
C LEU A 172 2.30 -5.59 -5.81
N ASN A 173 3.59 -5.84 -5.98
CA ASN A 173 4.40 -6.58 -5.01
C ASN A 173 4.55 -5.80 -3.70
N ASP A 174 4.81 -4.48 -3.81
CA ASP A 174 4.94 -3.59 -2.66
C ASP A 174 3.59 -3.42 -1.94
N ALA A 175 2.46 -3.37 -2.67
CA ALA A 175 1.12 -3.42 -2.09
C ALA A 175 0.85 -4.74 -1.34
N TYR A 176 1.26 -5.91 -1.89
CA TYR A 176 1.18 -7.20 -1.18
C TYR A 176 2.03 -7.22 0.09
N ALA A 177 3.28 -6.75 0.01
CA ALA A 177 4.15 -6.67 1.17
C ALA A 177 3.58 -5.73 2.24
N THR A 178 3.02 -4.59 1.82
CA THR A 178 2.35 -3.62 2.69
C THR A 178 1.10 -4.22 3.36
N ALA A 179 0.29 -5.00 2.63
CA ALA A 179 -0.87 -5.69 3.19
C ALA A 179 -0.46 -6.69 4.29
N LYS A 180 0.54 -7.54 4.00
CA LYS A 180 1.08 -8.49 4.99
C LYS A 180 1.70 -7.77 6.20
N LEU A 181 2.49 -6.71 5.95
CA LEU A 181 3.08 -5.91 7.01
C LEU A 181 2.00 -5.30 7.91
N PHE A 182 0.94 -4.74 7.32
CA PHE A 182 -0.16 -4.15 8.07
C PHE A 182 -0.86 -5.19 8.96
N THR A 183 -1.10 -6.40 8.45
CA THR A 183 -1.65 -7.53 9.21
C THR A 183 -0.79 -7.86 10.43
N GLU A 184 0.50 -8.01 10.23
CA GLU A 184 1.46 -8.30 11.29
C GLU A 184 1.55 -7.20 12.35
N LEU A 185 1.50 -5.93 11.92
CA LEU A 185 1.49 -4.80 12.83
C LEU A 185 0.20 -4.73 13.66
N ALA A 186 -0.95 -5.05 13.07
CA ALA A 186 -2.22 -5.08 13.78
C ALA A 186 -2.25 -6.14 14.89
N LEU A 187 -1.71 -7.34 14.64
CA LEU A 187 -1.54 -8.37 15.67
C LEU A 187 -0.63 -7.92 16.81
N ARG A 188 0.44 -7.20 16.51
CA ARG A 188 1.38 -6.70 17.52
C ARG A 188 0.82 -5.54 18.34
N ASP A 189 -0.01 -4.69 17.73
CA ASP A 189 -0.74 -3.62 18.42
C ASP A 189 -1.69 -4.21 19.47
N ASP A 190 -2.45 -5.22 19.10
CA ASP A 190 -3.38 -5.90 20.01
C ASP A 190 -2.64 -6.60 21.17
N ALA A 191 -1.58 -7.35 20.86
CA ALA A 191 -0.77 -8.03 21.87
C ALA A 191 -0.10 -7.06 22.87
N ALA A 192 0.20 -5.82 22.47
CA ALA A 192 0.75 -4.80 23.35
C ALA A 192 -0.30 -4.25 24.33
N HIS A 193 -1.58 -4.25 23.95
CA HIS A 193 -2.69 -3.74 24.76
C HIS A 193 -3.35 -4.80 25.66
N CYS A 194 -3.20 -6.10 25.31
CA CYS A 194 -3.71 -7.19 26.16
C CYS A 194 -2.88 -7.49 27.42
N LYS A 195 -1.79 -6.77 27.63
CA LYS A 195 -0.86 -6.98 28.79
C LYS A 195 -1.18 -6.11 30.02
N TYR A 196 -2.37 -5.48 30.08
CA TYR A 196 -2.79 -4.67 31.23
C TYR A 196 -4.20 -5.06 31.71
#